data_9699f45c2a72db22edebd525f6c82760
#
_entry.id   9699f45c2a72db22edebd525f6c82760
#
_cell.length_a   1.000
_cell.length_b   1.000
_cell.length_c   1.000
_cell.angle_alpha   90.00
_cell.angle_beta   90.00
_cell.angle_gamma   90.00
#
_symmetry.space_group_name_H-M   'P 1'
#
loop_
_entity.id
_entity.type
_entity.pdbx_description
1 polymer ?
#
loop_
_entity_poly.entity_id
_entity_poly.type
_entity_poly.pdbx_seq_one_letter_code
_entity_poly.pdbx_strand_id
1 'polypeptide(L)'
;TERRNTMYTVRLKLELSKSEERFMSKCFFFMNTIHNRIVSHAQNRINALFHDSDYMSARMEYGQSGFAKKKSAQLSSAQKKRKKQLSQLMKNKQIEYSLRQTDLERYAKILHAKYAKFISSQQVQAEAKAVYSGVAKVLFGDGMHLHFKPVNQFDCIKQKCATNGVKVIDWNTAKFMNHLY
;
A
#
# COMPACT_ATOMS: atom_id res chain seq x y z
N THR A 1 2.38 -36.31 3.61
CA THR A 1 2.57 -35.50 4.86
C THR A 1 2.78 -34.06 4.47
N GLU A 2 1.71 -33.26 4.47
CA GLU A 2 1.79 -31.79 4.24
C GLU A 2 2.57 -31.15 5.39
N ARG A 3 3.74 -30.61 5.10
CA ARG A 3 4.44 -29.71 6.03
C ARG A 3 3.64 -28.43 6.16
N ARG A 4 2.87 -28.28 7.24
CA ARG A 4 2.30 -26.99 7.63
C ARG A 4 3.47 -26.05 7.93
N ASN A 5 3.70 -25.07 7.06
CA ASN A 5 4.63 -23.98 7.33
C ASN A 5 4.05 -23.14 8.48
N THR A 6 4.43 -23.45 9.70
CA THR A 6 4.10 -22.62 10.86
C THR A 6 4.99 -21.40 10.83
N MET A 7 4.41 -20.23 10.58
CA MET A 7 5.12 -18.95 10.69
C MET A 7 5.17 -18.53 12.16
N TYR A 8 6.36 -18.32 12.67
CA TYR A 8 6.59 -17.79 14.01
C TYR A 8 6.94 -16.30 13.90
N THR A 9 6.33 -15.48 14.77
CA THR A 9 6.71 -14.08 14.93
C THR A 9 7.60 -13.96 16.15
N VAL A 10 8.82 -13.49 15.95
CA VAL A 10 9.76 -13.19 17.03
C VAL A 10 9.82 -11.68 17.23
N ARG A 11 9.71 -11.23 18.48
CA ARG A 11 9.91 -9.84 18.88
C ARG A 11 11.25 -9.72 19.59
N LEU A 12 12.13 -8.93 19.03
CA LEU A 12 13.44 -8.63 19.62
C LEU A 12 13.43 -7.18 20.07
N LYS A 13 13.92 -6.93 21.29
CA LYS A 13 14.18 -5.58 21.80
C LYS A 13 15.60 -5.19 21.38
N LEU A 14 15.74 -4.03 20.74
CA LEU A 14 17.04 -3.47 20.42
C LEU A 14 17.50 -2.57 21.58
N GLU A 15 18.74 -2.73 21.99
CA GLU A 15 19.40 -1.81 22.90
C GLU A 15 20.11 -0.75 22.05
N LEU A 16 19.65 0.49 22.18
CA LEU A 16 20.11 1.60 21.34
C LEU A 16 20.82 2.65 22.20
N SER A 17 21.92 3.17 21.69
CA SER A 17 22.50 4.40 22.20
C SER A 17 21.60 5.60 21.88
N LYS A 18 21.79 6.72 22.58
CA LYS A 18 21.03 7.96 22.31
C LYS A 18 21.18 8.47 20.86
N SER A 19 22.30 8.22 20.22
CA SER A 19 22.52 8.60 18.81
C SER A 19 21.71 7.73 17.86
N GLU A 20 21.63 6.45 18.14
CA GLU A 20 20.84 5.47 17.37
C GLU A 20 19.35 5.67 17.53
N GLU A 21 18.88 5.96 18.76
CA GLU A 21 17.49 6.35 19.00
C GLU A 21 17.08 7.57 18.18
N ARG A 22 17.96 8.61 18.12
CA ARG A 22 17.72 9.80 17.30
C ARG A 22 17.69 9.46 15.81
N PHE A 23 18.57 8.56 15.34
CA PHE A 23 18.57 8.11 13.96
C PHE A 23 17.28 7.35 13.63
N MET A 24 16.89 6.40 14.47
CA MET A 24 15.65 5.64 14.28
C MET A 24 14.41 6.54 14.30
N SER A 25 14.36 7.51 15.22
CA SER A 25 13.27 8.50 15.26
C SER A 25 13.16 9.30 13.96
N LYS A 26 14.30 9.67 13.34
CA LYS A 26 14.30 10.30 12.02
C LYS A 26 13.78 9.36 10.92
N CYS A 27 14.15 8.07 10.97
CA CYS A 27 13.63 7.08 10.03
C CYS A 27 12.10 6.98 10.10
N PHE A 28 11.54 6.90 11.30
CA PHE A 28 10.09 6.88 11.51
C PHE A 28 9.42 8.17 11.03
N PHE A 29 9.97 9.32 11.37
CA PHE A 29 9.46 10.62 10.93
C PHE A 29 9.43 10.74 9.39
N PHE A 30 10.53 10.37 8.72
CA PHE A 30 10.59 10.44 7.25
C PHE A 30 9.67 9.41 6.59
N MET A 31 9.55 8.21 7.15
CA MET A 31 8.61 7.23 6.62
C MET A 31 7.15 7.68 6.80
N ASN A 32 6.80 8.28 7.92
CA ASN A 32 5.49 8.91 8.12
C ASN A 32 5.23 10.01 7.08
N THR A 33 6.23 10.85 6.83
CA THR A 33 6.15 11.89 5.79
C THR A 33 5.88 11.28 4.40
N ILE A 34 6.59 10.21 4.06
CA ILE A 34 6.40 9.49 2.78
C ILE A 34 4.99 8.89 2.73
N HIS A 35 4.56 8.19 3.80
CA HIS A 35 3.21 7.63 3.88
C HIS A 35 2.15 8.68 3.59
N ASN A 36 2.16 9.78 4.32
CA ASN A 36 1.15 10.82 4.19
C ASN A 36 1.18 11.51 2.80
N ARG A 37 2.34 11.63 2.17
CA ARG A 37 2.44 12.13 0.80
C ARG A 37 1.86 11.16 -0.22
N ILE A 38 2.07 9.85 -0.05
CA ILE A 38 1.45 8.83 -0.91
C ILE A 38 -0.07 8.84 -0.72
N VAL A 39 -0.54 8.93 0.52
CA VAL A 39 -1.99 9.04 0.85
C VAL A 39 -2.60 10.27 0.18
N SER A 40 -2.00 11.45 0.34
CA SER A 40 -2.48 12.69 -0.29
C SER A 40 -2.54 12.57 -1.81
N HIS A 41 -1.47 12.05 -2.42
CA HIS A 41 -1.40 11.83 -3.86
C HIS A 41 -2.50 10.88 -4.36
N ALA A 42 -2.71 9.76 -3.66
CA ALA A 42 -3.74 8.79 -4.00
C ALA A 42 -5.15 9.35 -3.80
N GLN A 43 -5.40 10.06 -2.68
CA GLN A 43 -6.70 10.66 -2.40
C GLN A 43 -7.12 11.68 -3.46
N ASN A 44 -6.19 12.55 -3.89
CA ASN A 44 -6.47 13.52 -4.96
C ASN A 44 -6.86 12.83 -6.27
N ARG A 45 -6.22 11.70 -6.60
CA ARG A 45 -6.54 10.90 -7.79
C ARG A 45 -7.86 10.14 -7.67
N ILE A 46 -8.18 9.63 -6.48
CA ILE A 46 -9.49 9.03 -6.20
C ILE A 46 -10.59 10.08 -6.35
N ASN A 47 -10.39 11.27 -5.82
CA ASN A 47 -11.35 12.37 -5.95
C ASN A 47 -11.57 12.72 -7.44
N ALA A 48 -10.50 12.85 -8.22
CA ALA A 48 -10.60 13.10 -9.65
C ALA A 48 -11.33 11.97 -10.39
N LEU A 49 -11.01 10.70 -10.08
CA LEU A 49 -11.69 9.54 -10.66
C LEU A 49 -13.20 9.52 -10.33
N PHE A 50 -13.59 9.95 -9.12
CA PHE A 50 -15.00 9.99 -8.72
C PHE A 50 -15.78 11.17 -9.34
N HIS A 51 -15.07 12.13 -9.94
CA HIS A 51 -15.69 13.18 -10.79
C HIS A 51 -15.74 12.77 -12.27
N ASP A 52 -15.13 11.65 -12.67
CA ASP A 52 -15.23 11.12 -14.03
C ASP A 52 -16.60 10.47 -14.25
N SER A 53 -17.40 11.05 -15.17
CA SER A 53 -18.76 10.63 -15.45
C SER A 53 -18.86 9.18 -15.93
N ASP A 54 -17.91 8.75 -16.78
CA ASP A 54 -17.90 7.40 -17.36
C ASP A 54 -17.62 6.37 -16.27
N TYR A 55 -16.64 6.66 -15.39
CA TYR A 55 -16.34 5.80 -14.26
C TYR A 55 -17.53 5.68 -13.30
N MET A 56 -18.14 6.80 -12.93
CA MET A 56 -19.26 6.80 -12.00
C MET A 56 -20.51 6.11 -12.58
N SER A 57 -20.81 6.35 -13.85
CA SER A 57 -21.92 5.66 -14.54
C SER A 57 -21.69 4.15 -14.58
N ALA A 58 -20.48 3.71 -14.92
CA ALA A 58 -20.14 2.29 -14.92
C ALA A 58 -20.19 1.67 -13.53
N ARG A 59 -19.75 2.38 -12.50
CA ARG A 59 -19.77 1.95 -11.10
C ARG A 59 -21.21 1.81 -10.59
N MET A 60 -22.06 2.78 -10.88
CA MET A 60 -23.47 2.75 -10.51
C MET A 60 -24.21 1.58 -11.18
N GLU A 61 -24.03 1.40 -12.49
CA GLU A 61 -24.63 0.28 -13.23
C GLU A 61 -24.16 -1.06 -12.69
N TYR A 62 -22.85 -1.19 -12.40
CA TYR A 62 -22.27 -2.41 -11.83
C TYR A 62 -22.89 -2.76 -10.46
N GLY A 63 -23.10 -1.75 -9.62
CA GLY A 63 -23.72 -1.88 -8.31
C GLY A 63 -25.20 -2.26 -8.40
N GLN A 64 -25.98 -1.52 -9.18
CA GLN A 64 -27.42 -1.74 -9.37
C GLN A 64 -27.72 -3.12 -9.98
N SER A 65 -26.89 -3.60 -10.90
CA SER A 65 -27.00 -4.94 -11.47
C SER A 65 -26.68 -6.06 -10.49
N GLY A 66 -26.17 -5.75 -9.30
CA GLY A 66 -25.77 -6.72 -8.29
C GLY A 66 -24.58 -7.61 -8.72
N PHE A 67 -23.78 -7.18 -9.68
CA PHE A 67 -22.69 -7.99 -10.26
C PHE A 67 -21.58 -8.33 -9.25
N ALA A 68 -21.40 -7.56 -8.20
CA ALA A 68 -20.45 -7.85 -7.13
C ALA A 68 -20.85 -9.11 -6.34
N LYS A 69 -22.13 -9.32 -6.10
CA LYS A 69 -22.68 -10.40 -5.25
C LYS A 69 -23.01 -11.68 -6.03
N LYS A 70 -23.32 -11.58 -7.32
CA LYS A 70 -23.76 -12.73 -8.14
C LYS A 70 -22.57 -13.56 -8.62
N LYS A 71 -22.62 -14.87 -8.37
CA LYS A 71 -21.67 -15.83 -8.94
C LYS A 71 -21.84 -15.91 -10.47
N SER A 72 -20.75 -16.18 -11.19
CA SER A 72 -20.77 -16.23 -12.66
C SER A 72 -21.79 -17.21 -13.23
N ALA A 73 -22.05 -18.33 -12.52
CA ALA A 73 -23.05 -19.31 -12.92
C ALA A 73 -24.51 -18.79 -12.91
N GLN A 74 -24.78 -17.73 -12.14
CA GLN A 74 -26.11 -17.13 -11.97
C GLN A 74 -26.43 -16.03 -13.01
N LEU A 75 -25.49 -15.75 -13.92
CA LEU A 75 -25.60 -14.70 -14.90
C LEU A 75 -25.87 -15.28 -16.30
N SER A 76 -26.78 -14.65 -17.06
CA SER A 76 -26.94 -14.94 -18.48
C SER A 76 -25.69 -14.56 -19.28
N SER A 77 -25.58 -15.05 -20.51
CA SER A 77 -24.44 -14.72 -21.40
C SER A 77 -24.33 -13.21 -21.65
N ALA A 78 -25.45 -12.53 -21.85
CA ALA A 78 -25.51 -11.08 -22.01
C ALA A 78 -25.02 -10.34 -20.76
N GLN A 79 -25.47 -10.77 -19.58
CA GLN A 79 -25.04 -10.21 -18.31
C GLN A 79 -23.54 -10.42 -18.04
N LYS A 80 -22.99 -11.58 -18.38
CA LYS A 80 -21.55 -11.85 -18.29
C LYS A 80 -20.74 -10.90 -19.18
N LYS A 81 -21.20 -10.70 -20.42
CA LYS A 81 -20.57 -9.76 -21.37
C LYS A 81 -20.59 -8.34 -20.80
N ARG A 82 -21.75 -7.89 -20.30
CA ARG A 82 -21.90 -6.53 -19.74
C ARG A 82 -21.04 -6.34 -18.49
N LYS A 83 -21.04 -7.29 -17.55
CA LYS A 83 -20.17 -7.30 -16.37
C LYS A 83 -18.70 -7.12 -16.74
N LYS A 84 -18.24 -7.86 -17.78
CA LYS A 84 -16.86 -7.78 -18.28
C LYS A 84 -16.57 -6.39 -18.85
N GLN A 85 -17.47 -5.82 -19.64
CA GLN A 85 -17.31 -4.48 -20.22
C GLN A 85 -17.17 -3.40 -19.12
N LEU A 86 -18.09 -3.39 -18.15
CA LEU A 86 -18.05 -2.42 -17.05
C LEU A 86 -16.78 -2.56 -16.19
N SER A 87 -16.41 -3.80 -15.87
CA SER A 87 -15.17 -4.06 -15.10
C SER A 87 -13.93 -3.59 -15.87
N GLN A 88 -13.88 -3.79 -17.19
CA GLN A 88 -12.77 -3.34 -18.02
C GLN A 88 -12.71 -1.82 -18.12
N LEU A 89 -13.85 -1.15 -18.27
CA LEU A 89 -13.94 0.30 -18.30
C LEU A 89 -13.42 0.89 -16.97
N MET A 90 -13.95 0.41 -15.83
CA MET A 90 -13.49 0.87 -14.52
C MET A 90 -11.99 0.64 -14.31
N LYS A 91 -11.46 -0.51 -14.75
CA LYS A 91 -10.03 -0.81 -14.68
C LYS A 91 -9.19 0.13 -15.56
N ASN A 92 -9.65 0.42 -16.77
CA ASN A 92 -8.95 1.35 -17.68
C ASN A 92 -8.91 2.76 -17.06
N LYS A 93 -10.02 3.23 -16.47
CA LYS A 93 -10.06 4.51 -15.77
C LYS A 93 -9.11 4.53 -14.55
N GLN A 94 -9.03 3.46 -13.75
CA GLN A 94 -8.05 3.37 -12.67
C GLN A 94 -6.59 3.46 -13.18
N ILE A 95 -6.31 2.93 -14.37
CA ILE A 95 -5.00 3.06 -15.02
C ILE A 95 -4.76 4.50 -15.45
N GLU A 96 -5.73 5.13 -16.12
CA GLU A 96 -5.69 6.52 -16.57
C GLU A 96 -5.40 7.48 -15.41
N TYR A 97 -6.08 7.31 -14.29
CA TYR A 97 -5.86 8.08 -13.06
C TYR A 97 -4.67 7.60 -12.23
N SER A 98 -3.84 6.67 -12.72
CA SER A 98 -2.63 6.17 -12.05
C SER A 98 -2.87 5.68 -10.61
N LEU A 99 -3.92 4.88 -10.42
CA LEU A 99 -4.34 4.34 -9.12
C LEU A 99 -3.94 2.86 -8.92
N ARG A 100 -3.05 2.30 -9.77
CA ARG A 100 -2.53 0.94 -9.56
C ARG A 100 -1.44 0.94 -8.49
N GLN A 101 -1.19 -0.21 -7.89
CA GLN A 101 -0.09 -0.40 -6.96
C GLN A 101 1.25 0.06 -7.54
N THR A 102 1.54 -0.30 -8.79
CA THR A 102 2.78 0.07 -9.49
C THR A 102 2.93 1.57 -9.68
N ASP A 103 1.83 2.30 -9.83
CA ASP A 103 1.85 3.75 -10.00
C ASP A 103 2.19 4.45 -8.67
N LEU A 104 1.62 3.96 -7.56
CA LEU A 104 1.96 4.43 -6.22
C LEU A 104 3.40 4.06 -5.83
N GLU A 105 3.88 2.87 -6.18
CA GLU A 105 5.27 2.47 -5.96
C GLU A 105 6.24 3.37 -6.76
N ARG A 106 5.87 3.76 -7.99
CA ARG A 106 6.66 4.70 -8.81
C ARG A 106 6.72 6.09 -8.17
N TYR A 107 5.60 6.61 -7.70
CA TYR A 107 5.56 7.88 -6.97
C TYR A 107 6.37 7.82 -5.68
N ALA A 108 6.23 6.75 -4.92
CA ALA A 108 7.00 6.51 -3.71
C ALA A 108 8.51 6.46 -3.96
N LYS A 109 8.96 5.89 -5.08
CA LYS A 109 10.38 5.89 -5.49
C LYS A 109 10.92 7.31 -5.71
N ILE A 110 10.11 8.21 -6.26
CA ILE A 110 10.52 9.62 -6.42
C ILE A 110 10.70 10.28 -5.05
N LEU A 111 9.78 10.02 -4.11
CA LEU A 111 9.91 10.54 -2.74
C LEU A 111 11.14 9.96 -2.02
N HIS A 112 11.44 8.67 -2.22
CA HIS A 112 12.57 7.98 -1.62
C HIS A 112 13.90 8.69 -1.89
N ALA A 113 14.12 9.24 -3.07
CA ALA A 113 15.36 9.89 -3.45
C ALA A 113 15.84 10.95 -2.42
N LYS A 114 14.87 11.65 -1.77
CA LYS A 114 15.17 12.66 -0.74
C LYS A 114 15.60 12.08 0.61
N TYR A 115 15.25 10.83 0.89
CA TYR A 115 15.37 10.20 2.21
C TYR A 115 16.21 8.91 2.18
N ALA A 116 16.93 8.66 1.09
CA ALA A 116 17.67 7.42 0.85
C ALA A 116 18.73 7.09 1.93
N LYS A 117 19.20 8.10 2.67
CA LYS A 117 20.11 7.92 3.81
C LYS A 117 19.46 7.29 5.04
N PHE A 118 18.13 7.39 5.16
CA PHE A 118 17.38 6.96 6.35
C PHE A 118 16.46 5.76 6.08
N ILE A 119 16.06 5.56 4.84
CA ILE A 119 15.02 4.59 4.48
C ILE A 119 15.44 3.88 3.21
N SER A 120 15.28 2.55 3.17
CA SER A 120 15.54 1.76 1.98
C SER A 120 14.39 1.83 0.97
N SER A 121 14.70 1.62 -0.31
CA SER A 121 13.68 1.55 -1.36
C SER A 121 12.65 0.44 -1.15
N GLN A 122 13.05 -0.66 -0.50
CA GLN A 122 12.16 -1.78 -0.17
C GLN A 122 11.11 -1.40 0.89
N GLN A 123 11.49 -0.59 1.86
CA GLN A 123 10.59 -0.08 2.89
C GLN A 123 9.56 0.88 2.29
N VAL A 124 9.99 1.77 1.41
CA VAL A 124 9.11 2.71 0.72
C VAL A 124 8.11 2.00 -0.21
N GLN A 125 8.55 0.94 -0.91
CA GLN A 125 7.65 0.12 -1.71
C GLN A 125 6.64 -0.66 -0.86
N ALA A 126 7.06 -1.17 0.30
CA ALA A 126 6.15 -1.83 1.24
C ALA A 126 5.07 -0.86 1.75
N GLU A 127 5.45 0.39 2.02
CA GLU A 127 4.50 1.42 2.45
C GLU A 127 3.54 1.83 1.33
N ALA A 128 4.02 1.98 0.10
CA ALA A 128 3.17 2.22 -1.07
C ALA A 128 2.14 1.09 -1.28
N LYS A 129 2.55 -0.16 -1.09
CA LYS A 129 1.64 -1.32 -1.12
C LYS A 129 0.61 -1.27 0.01
N ALA A 130 1.01 -0.83 1.21
CA ALA A 130 0.08 -0.68 2.33
C ALA A 130 -0.97 0.42 2.04
N VAL A 131 -0.56 1.57 1.50
CA VAL A 131 -1.49 2.62 1.05
C VAL A 131 -2.41 2.12 -0.06
N TYR A 132 -1.87 1.36 -1.04
CA TYR A 132 -2.68 0.77 -2.11
C TYR A 132 -3.79 -0.15 -1.57
N SER A 133 -3.55 -0.87 -0.49
CA SER A 133 -4.60 -1.68 0.16
C SER A 133 -5.77 -0.82 0.64
N GLY A 134 -5.50 0.39 1.11
CA GLY A 134 -6.53 1.40 1.43
C GLY A 134 -7.24 1.91 0.18
N VAL A 135 -6.48 2.23 -0.88
CA VAL A 135 -7.04 2.64 -2.19
C VAL A 135 -8.01 1.59 -2.71
N ALA A 136 -7.63 0.31 -2.68
CA ALA A 136 -8.49 -0.78 -3.11
C ALA A 136 -9.82 -0.83 -2.32
N LYS A 137 -9.77 -0.66 -1.00
CA LYS A 137 -10.98 -0.59 -0.16
C LYS A 137 -11.91 0.56 -0.59
N VAL A 138 -11.37 1.75 -0.83
CA VAL A 138 -12.17 2.90 -1.29
C VAL A 138 -12.76 2.65 -2.69
N LEU A 139 -11.99 2.11 -3.61
CA LEU A 139 -12.43 1.84 -4.97
C LEU A 139 -13.52 0.74 -5.03
N PHE A 140 -13.42 -0.29 -4.19
CA PHE A 140 -14.38 -1.41 -4.16
C PHE A 140 -15.53 -1.22 -3.16
N GLY A 141 -15.57 -0.11 -2.44
CA GLY A 141 -16.69 0.26 -1.60
C GLY A 141 -16.61 -0.19 -0.14
N ASP A 142 -15.47 -0.75 0.29
CA ASP A 142 -15.24 -1.18 1.67
C ASP A 142 -14.69 -0.04 2.56
N GLY A 143 -14.48 1.15 2.00
CA GLY A 143 -13.96 2.33 2.68
C GLY A 143 -14.45 3.63 2.03
N MET A 144 -14.46 4.72 2.80
CA MET A 144 -14.89 6.04 2.31
C MET A 144 -13.71 6.93 1.90
N HIS A 145 -12.62 6.92 2.68
CA HIS A 145 -11.42 7.71 2.41
C HIS A 145 -10.15 7.01 2.89
N LEU A 146 -9.02 7.52 2.41
CA LEU A 146 -7.72 7.12 2.91
C LEU A 146 -7.42 7.86 4.22
N HIS A 147 -6.67 7.22 5.11
CA HIS A 147 -6.33 7.79 6.41
C HIS A 147 -4.89 8.25 6.44
N PHE A 148 -4.70 9.50 6.86
CA PHE A 148 -3.39 10.03 7.25
C PHE A 148 -3.00 9.46 8.60
N LYS A 149 -1.70 9.27 8.82
CA LYS A 149 -1.17 8.84 10.11
C LYS A 149 -0.46 10.00 10.79
N PRO A 150 -0.87 10.41 12.00
CA PRO A 150 -0.09 11.34 12.82
C PRO A 150 1.29 10.72 13.14
N VAL A 151 2.29 11.58 13.37
CA VAL A 151 3.67 11.11 13.63
C VAL A 151 3.74 10.19 14.84
N ASN A 152 2.99 10.48 15.90
CA ASN A 152 2.94 9.68 17.13
C ASN A 152 2.21 8.34 17.00
N GLN A 153 1.53 8.10 15.88
CA GLN A 153 0.85 6.83 15.57
C GLN A 153 1.58 6.01 14.50
N PHE A 154 2.74 6.48 14.05
CA PHE A 154 3.55 5.76 13.09
C PHE A 154 4.63 4.96 13.81
N ASP A 155 4.33 3.73 14.14
CA ASP A 155 5.09 2.85 15.04
C ASP A 155 5.76 1.66 14.32
N CYS A 156 5.57 1.53 13.01
CA CYS A 156 6.06 0.37 12.29
C CYS A 156 6.56 0.72 10.88
N ILE A 157 7.80 0.34 10.58
CA ILE A 157 8.36 0.37 9.24
C ILE A 157 8.45 -1.06 8.71
N LYS A 158 7.66 -1.37 7.69
CA LYS A 158 7.66 -2.68 7.03
C LYS A 158 8.66 -2.70 5.89
N GLN A 159 9.18 -3.88 5.58
CA GLN A 159 10.02 -4.08 4.40
C GLN A 159 9.42 -5.17 3.49
N LYS A 160 9.72 -5.09 2.19
CA LYS A 160 9.16 -6.00 1.17
C LYS A 160 9.82 -7.37 1.21
N CYS A 161 11.11 -7.43 1.53
CA CYS A 161 11.88 -8.67 1.66
C CYS A 161 13.01 -8.50 2.68
N ALA A 162 13.53 -9.63 3.16
CA ALA A 162 14.58 -9.66 4.18
C ALA A 162 15.99 -9.26 3.68
N THR A 163 16.18 -9.08 2.37
CA THR A 163 17.52 -8.84 1.80
C THR A 163 18.04 -7.44 2.03
N ASN A 164 17.16 -6.43 2.09
CA ASN A 164 17.54 -5.04 2.27
C ASN A 164 16.63 -4.38 3.32
N GLY A 165 17.21 -3.85 4.37
CA GLY A 165 16.48 -3.23 5.47
C GLY A 165 16.99 -3.78 6.79
N VAL A 166 16.13 -4.42 7.58
CA VAL A 166 16.55 -5.07 8.82
C VAL A 166 16.99 -6.49 8.52
N LYS A 167 18.19 -6.86 8.96
CA LYS A 167 18.73 -8.22 8.91
C LYS A 167 19.18 -8.62 10.31
N VAL A 168 18.73 -9.76 10.79
CA VAL A 168 19.32 -10.42 11.95
C VAL A 168 20.59 -11.10 11.47
N ILE A 169 21.75 -10.72 12.03
CA ILE A 169 23.05 -11.28 11.68
C ILE A 169 23.34 -12.48 12.58
N ASP A 170 23.15 -12.31 13.87
CA ASP A 170 23.28 -13.33 14.91
C ASP A 170 22.32 -13.05 16.06
N TRP A 171 22.47 -13.79 17.17
CA TRP A 171 21.57 -13.70 18.33
C TRP A 171 21.56 -12.32 19.02
N ASN A 172 22.64 -11.57 18.89
CA ASN A 172 22.85 -10.29 19.56
C ASN A 172 22.97 -9.11 18.62
N THR A 173 22.94 -9.35 17.29
CA THR A 173 23.24 -8.30 16.32
C THR A 173 22.19 -8.24 15.23
N ALA A 174 21.60 -7.07 15.05
CA ALA A 174 20.76 -6.74 13.91
C ALA A 174 21.39 -5.62 13.07
N LYS A 175 21.32 -5.74 11.77
CA LYS A 175 21.73 -4.70 10.83
C LYS A 175 20.50 -3.99 10.30
N PHE A 176 20.48 -2.67 10.42
CA PHE A 176 19.49 -1.81 9.77
C PHE A 176 20.22 -0.77 8.93
N MET A 177 19.94 -0.77 7.62
CA MET A 177 20.68 0.02 6.64
C MET A 177 22.18 -0.34 6.71
N ASN A 178 23.04 0.63 7.08
CA ASN A 178 24.49 0.44 7.25
C ASN A 178 24.91 0.42 8.73
N HIS A 179 23.98 0.43 9.66
CA HIS A 179 24.22 0.42 11.09
C HIS A 179 24.05 -1.00 11.65
N LEU A 180 24.91 -1.37 12.60
CA LEU A 180 24.79 -2.58 13.41
C LEU A 180 24.22 -2.20 14.79
N TYR A 181 23.32 -3.02 15.29
CA TYR A 181 22.60 -2.83 16.55
C TYR A 181 22.66 -4.10 17.35
#